data_1811d5e2d099e58c485bcfb7a747a2c1
#
_entry.id   1811d5e2d099e58c485bcfb7a747a2c1
#
_cell.length_a   1.000
_cell.length_b   1.000
_cell.length_c   1.000
_cell.angle_alpha   90.00
_cell.angle_beta   90.00
_cell.angle_gamma   90.00
#
_symmetry.space_group_name_H-M   'P 1'
#
loop_
_entity.id
_entity.type
_entity.pdbx_description
1 polymer ?
#
loop_
_entity_poly.entity_id
_entity_poly.type
_entity_poly.pdbx_seq_one_letter_code
_entity_poly.pdbx_strand_id
1 'polypeptide(L)'
;MRASRAPQEPDVDDVSVADVLAAQARLRRFLPPTPLHYAERFGTWLKLENLQRTGSYKVRGALNALLAGRERGDERPVICASAGNHAQGVAWSAYRLNIPAITVMPHGAPSTKIAGVAHWGATVRQHGNSYDEAYAFARQLAEQNGYRFLSAFDDADVIAGQGTLGIELAAHAPDVVIVPIGGGGLASGVALALKSQGVRIVGAQVEGVDSMARAINGDVREIAPAATLADGVKVKIPGFLTRRLCGALLDDVVIVREAELRETLVRLALEEHVIAEGAGALALAAGRRVAGKRKCAVVSGGNIDAAVLAQLLCEVRPRAPRKPRRRSSERPRLPTGSDRETALAGQRPALPTPTLTSSSSLPTHSSTPVEETSW
;
A
#
# COMPACT_ATOMS: atom_id res chain seq x y z
N MET A 1 29.49 13.81 30.61
CA MET A 1 28.16 13.30 30.20
C MET A 1 27.64 14.20 29.07
N ARG A 2 27.70 13.73 27.80
CA ARG A 2 27.07 14.44 26.68
C ARG A 2 25.61 14.03 26.67
N ALA A 3 24.70 15.00 26.85
CA ALA A 3 23.28 14.80 26.69
C ALA A 3 23.03 14.27 25.26
N SER A 4 22.42 13.10 25.16
CA SER A 4 21.95 12.56 23.89
C SER A 4 20.93 13.53 23.31
N ARG A 5 21.26 14.19 22.18
CA ARG A 5 20.29 14.95 21.42
C ARG A 5 19.15 14.01 21.07
N ALA A 6 17.92 14.36 21.48
CA ALA A 6 16.73 13.71 20.97
C ALA A 6 16.79 13.68 19.44
N PRO A 7 16.38 12.59 18.77
CA PRO A 7 16.34 12.55 17.32
C PRO A 7 15.54 13.77 16.85
N GLN A 8 16.12 14.53 15.91
CA GLN A 8 15.43 15.65 15.28
C GLN A 8 14.16 15.10 14.61
N GLU A 9 13.02 15.69 14.98
CA GLU A 9 11.74 15.31 14.35
C GLU A 9 11.81 15.65 12.85
N PRO A 10 11.56 14.67 11.94
CA PRO A 10 11.54 14.95 10.50
C PRO A 10 10.44 15.98 10.18
N ASP A 11 10.69 16.84 9.20
CA ASP A 11 9.72 17.86 8.79
C ASP A 11 8.50 17.25 8.08
N VAL A 12 7.31 17.87 8.12
CA VAL A 12 6.09 17.35 7.43
C VAL A 12 6.29 17.37 5.92
N ASP A 13 7.16 18.24 5.42
CA ASP A 13 7.49 18.38 4.02
C ASP A 13 8.41 17.25 3.48
N ASP A 14 8.74 16.25 4.30
CA ASP A 14 9.63 15.15 3.91
C ASP A 14 9.09 14.25 2.80
N VAL A 15 7.79 14.32 2.48
CA VAL A 15 7.18 13.62 1.34
C VAL A 15 6.01 14.40 0.76
N SER A 16 6.01 14.57 -0.55
CA SER A 16 5.06 15.41 -1.30
C SER A 16 4.38 14.65 -2.44
N VAL A 17 3.41 15.29 -3.09
CA VAL A 17 2.81 14.80 -4.34
C VAL A 17 3.87 14.62 -5.43
N ALA A 18 4.89 15.49 -5.49
CA ALA A 18 5.97 15.36 -6.47
C ALA A 18 6.74 14.04 -6.30
N ASP A 19 6.97 13.61 -5.06
CA ASP A 19 7.62 12.32 -4.77
C ASP A 19 6.75 11.14 -5.18
N VAL A 20 5.43 11.24 -5.00
CA VAL A 20 4.48 10.22 -5.49
C VAL A 20 4.49 10.12 -7.02
N LEU A 21 4.56 11.25 -7.72
CA LEU A 21 4.66 11.26 -9.19
C LEU A 21 6.00 10.68 -9.67
N ALA A 22 7.10 11.00 -8.99
CA ALA A 22 8.41 10.40 -9.25
C ALA A 22 8.39 8.88 -9.01
N ALA A 23 7.75 8.44 -7.92
CA ALA A 23 7.53 7.02 -7.63
C ALA A 23 6.73 6.34 -8.74
N GLN A 24 5.65 6.96 -9.24
CA GLN A 24 4.87 6.43 -10.37
C GLN A 24 5.74 6.24 -11.62
N ALA A 25 6.61 7.21 -11.93
CA ALA A 25 7.52 7.11 -13.08
C ALA A 25 8.51 5.94 -12.93
N ARG A 26 9.03 5.68 -11.70
CA ARG A 26 9.90 4.54 -11.42
C ARG A 26 9.17 3.21 -11.53
N LEU A 27 7.99 3.11 -10.91
CA LEU A 27 7.27 1.84 -10.73
C LEU A 27 6.60 1.33 -12.00
N ARG A 28 6.18 2.19 -12.93
CA ARG A 28 5.39 1.81 -14.13
C ARG A 28 6.02 0.72 -15.00
N ARG A 29 7.35 0.56 -14.96
CA ARG A 29 8.10 -0.46 -15.72
C ARG A 29 8.07 -1.84 -15.06
N PHE A 30 7.73 -1.91 -13.78
CA PHE A 30 7.79 -3.13 -12.97
C PHE A 30 6.43 -3.61 -12.51
N LEU A 31 5.55 -2.67 -12.20
CA LEU A 31 4.25 -2.94 -11.60
C LEU A 31 3.14 -2.40 -12.50
N PRO A 32 2.32 -3.26 -13.11
CA PRO A 32 1.12 -2.83 -13.82
C PRO A 32 0.10 -2.27 -12.81
N PRO A 33 -0.79 -1.35 -13.26
CA PRO A 33 -1.95 -0.95 -12.46
C PRO A 33 -2.79 -2.17 -12.08
N THR A 34 -3.27 -2.20 -10.85
CA THR A 34 -4.19 -3.26 -10.40
C THR A 34 -5.61 -2.97 -10.85
N PRO A 35 -6.46 -4.02 -11.01
CA PRO A 35 -7.83 -3.85 -11.42
C PRO A 35 -8.65 -2.99 -10.45
N LEU A 36 -9.64 -2.29 -11.00
CA LEU A 36 -10.72 -1.65 -10.27
C LEU A 36 -12.03 -2.41 -10.62
N HIS A 37 -12.61 -3.06 -9.62
CA HIS A 37 -13.80 -3.90 -9.73
C HIS A 37 -14.98 -3.26 -9.01
N TYR A 38 -16.16 -3.22 -9.64
CA TYR A 38 -17.37 -2.75 -8.98
C TYR A 38 -18.08 -3.90 -8.28
N ALA A 39 -18.05 -3.91 -6.98
CA ALA A 39 -18.74 -4.88 -6.13
C ALA A 39 -20.24 -4.48 -5.99
N GLU A 40 -21.10 -5.02 -6.85
CA GLU A 40 -22.51 -4.64 -6.93
C GLU A 40 -23.25 -4.84 -5.59
N ARG A 41 -22.93 -5.92 -4.88
CA ARG A 41 -23.59 -6.24 -3.59
C ARG A 41 -23.17 -5.32 -2.45
N PHE A 42 -22.07 -4.62 -2.61
CA PHE A 42 -21.56 -3.64 -1.66
C PHE A 42 -21.79 -2.20 -2.11
N GLY A 43 -22.12 -1.96 -3.37
CA GLY A 43 -22.25 -0.63 -3.96
C GLY A 43 -20.95 0.17 -3.88
N THR A 44 -19.80 -0.49 -4.09
CA THR A 44 -18.48 0.07 -3.83
C THR A 44 -17.49 -0.43 -4.88
N TRP A 45 -16.64 0.44 -5.39
CA TRP A 45 -15.50 0.06 -6.20
C TRP A 45 -14.39 -0.51 -5.34
N LEU A 46 -13.77 -1.59 -5.78
CA LEU A 46 -12.67 -2.27 -5.10
C LEU A 46 -11.38 -2.08 -5.88
N LYS A 47 -10.39 -1.44 -5.29
CA LYS A 47 -9.02 -1.41 -5.81
C LYS A 47 -8.28 -2.66 -5.36
N LEU A 48 -8.02 -3.58 -6.29
CA LEU A 48 -7.60 -4.95 -5.99
C LEU A 48 -6.06 -5.09 -5.86
N GLU A 49 -5.49 -4.57 -4.78
CA GLU A 49 -4.06 -4.73 -4.47
C GLU A 49 -3.69 -6.16 -4.01
N ASN A 50 -4.67 -6.99 -3.67
CA ASN A 50 -4.47 -8.44 -3.49
C ASN A 50 -4.01 -9.14 -4.77
N LEU A 51 -4.20 -8.53 -5.94
CA LEU A 51 -3.72 -9.02 -7.25
C LEU A 51 -2.38 -8.40 -7.67
N GLN A 52 -1.79 -7.53 -6.86
CA GLN A 52 -0.46 -6.98 -7.13
C GLN A 52 0.63 -8.06 -6.93
N ARG A 53 1.80 -7.84 -7.48
CA ARG A 53 2.99 -8.70 -7.22
C ARG A 53 3.12 -8.94 -5.71
N THR A 54 3.48 -10.13 -5.30
CA THR A 54 3.54 -10.57 -3.90
C THR A 54 2.20 -10.56 -3.14
N GLY A 55 1.07 -10.45 -3.83
CA GLY A 55 -0.27 -10.53 -3.24
C GLY A 55 -0.68 -9.34 -2.36
N SER A 56 0.02 -8.20 -2.43
CA SER A 56 -0.31 -6.99 -1.66
C SER A 56 0.33 -5.73 -2.20
N TYR A 57 -0.20 -4.57 -1.80
CA TYR A 57 0.32 -3.24 -2.15
C TYR A 57 1.76 -2.97 -1.68
N LYS A 58 2.26 -3.73 -0.69
CA LYS A 58 3.55 -3.47 -0.02
C LYS A 58 4.73 -3.40 -0.98
N VAL A 59 4.68 -4.13 -2.08
CA VAL A 59 5.71 -4.11 -3.11
C VAL A 59 5.91 -2.72 -3.75
N ARG A 60 4.87 -1.87 -3.81
CA ARG A 60 4.96 -0.52 -4.36
C ARG A 60 5.97 0.34 -3.59
N GLY A 61 5.78 0.44 -2.27
CA GLY A 61 6.68 1.20 -1.41
C GLY A 61 8.06 0.59 -1.31
N ALA A 62 8.16 -0.74 -1.18
CA ALA A 62 9.45 -1.42 -1.11
C ALA A 62 10.29 -1.21 -2.39
N LEU A 63 9.67 -1.39 -3.55
CA LEU A 63 10.37 -1.19 -4.83
C LEU A 63 10.74 0.27 -5.05
N ASN A 64 9.83 1.22 -4.76
CA ASN A 64 10.16 2.64 -4.91
C ASN A 64 11.33 3.04 -4.02
N ALA A 65 11.32 2.61 -2.76
CA ALA A 65 12.39 2.94 -1.84
C ALA A 65 13.76 2.43 -2.34
N LEU A 66 13.83 1.21 -2.87
CA LEU A 66 15.08 0.69 -3.43
C LEU A 66 15.50 1.42 -4.71
N LEU A 67 14.57 1.73 -5.62
CA LEU A 67 14.87 2.48 -6.85
C LEU A 67 15.31 3.91 -6.54
N ALA A 68 14.62 4.61 -5.67
CA ALA A 68 14.98 5.96 -5.23
C ALA A 68 16.35 5.97 -4.51
N GLY A 69 16.64 4.93 -3.71
CA GLY A 69 17.97 4.76 -3.12
C GLY A 69 19.06 4.62 -4.18
N ARG A 70 18.83 3.77 -5.18
CA ARG A 70 19.78 3.59 -6.31
C ARG A 70 20.02 4.89 -7.08
N GLU A 71 19.00 5.68 -7.31
CA GLU A 71 19.15 7.00 -7.95
C GLU A 71 20.02 7.96 -7.12
N ARG A 72 20.05 7.78 -5.79
CA ARG A 72 20.93 8.52 -4.87
C ARG A 72 22.29 7.85 -4.62
N GLY A 73 22.60 6.75 -5.34
CA GLY A 73 23.83 5.99 -5.17
C GLY A 73 23.86 5.05 -3.96
N ASP A 74 22.70 4.78 -3.33
CA ASP A 74 22.58 3.83 -2.22
C ASP A 74 22.23 2.43 -2.74
N GLU A 75 23.24 1.58 -2.88
CA GLU A 75 23.12 0.18 -3.29
C GLU A 75 23.44 -0.81 -2.15
N ARG A 76 23.43 -0.33 -0.92
CA ARG A 76 23.68 -1.17 0.25
C ARG A 76 22.67 -2.32 0.35
N PRO A 77 23.10 -3.49 0.92
CA PRO A 77 22.17 -4.54 1.27
C PRO A 77 21.01 -4.01 2.11
N VAL A 78 19.80 -4.47 1.79
CA VAL A 78 18.58 -4.04 2.51
C VAL A 78 18.21 -5.02 3.61
N ILE A 79 17.77 -4.50 4.75
CA ILE A 79 17.24 -5.29 5.86
C ILE A 79 15.89 -4.76 6.31
N CYS A 80 14.96 -5.67 6.63
CA CYS A 80 13.68 -5.30 7.24
C CYS A 80 13.28 -6.28 8.34
N ALA A 81 12.35 -5.87 9.22
CA ALA A 81 11.69 -6.74 10.18
C ALA A 81 10.24 -6.94 9.75
N SER A 82 9.88 -8.14 9.32
CA SER A 82 8.50 -8.50 8.98
C SER A 82 8.40 -9.99 8.68
N ALA A 83 7.31 -10.63 9.09
CA ALA A 83 6.96 -11.99 8.67
C ALA A 83 5.82 -12.02 7.63
N GLY A 84 5.42 -10.86 7.08
CA GLY A 84 4.25 -10.76 6.21
C GLY A 84 4.53 -10.04 4.88
N ASN A 85 3.54 -9.27 4.44
CA ASN A 85 3.52 -8.59 3.13
C ASN A 85 4.71 -7.68 2.87
N HIS A 86 5.22 -6.98 3.91
CA HIS A 86 6.37 -6.11 3.74
C HIS A 86 7.64 -6.91 3.41
N ALA A 87 7.88 -8.00 4.13
CA ALA A 87 9.02 -8.88 3.86
C ALA A 87 9.01 -9.42 2.42
N GLN A 88 7.85 -9.89 1.95
CA GLN A 88 7.71 -10.37 0.57
C GLN A 88 7.91 -9.25 -0.45
N GLY A 89 7.37 -8.05 -0.17
CA GLY A 89 7.57 -6.88 -1.02
C GLY A 89 9.04 -6.47 -1.12
N VAL A 90 9.78 -6.46 0.01
CA VAL A 90 11.22 -6.17 0.04
C VAL A 90 12.02 -7.26 -0.70
N ALA A 91 11.76 -8.53 -0.39
CA ALA A 91 12.46 -9.65 -1.01
C ALA A 91 12.30 -9.66 -2.54
N TRP A 92 11.07 -9.53 -3.04
CA TRP A 92 10.80 -9.45 -4.48
C TRP A 92 11.47 -8.25 -5.13
N SER A 93 11.38 -7.07 -4.51
CA SER A 93 11.98 -5.84 -5.04
C SER A 93 13.51 -5.93 -5.11
N ALA A 94 14.12 -6.46 -4.06
CA ALA A 94 15.56 -6.69 -3.98
C ALA A 94 16.02 -7.71 -5.03
N TYR A 95 15.30 -8.83 -5.20
CA TYR A 95 15.52 -9.80 -6.26
C TYR A 95 15.51 -9.15 -7.65
N ARG A 96 14.49 -8.34 -7.94
CA ARG A 96 14.34 -7.63 -9.23
C ARG A 96 15.48 -6.64 -9.52
N LEU A 97 16.08 -6.10 -8.49
CA LEU A 97 17.15 -5.11 -8.58
C LEU A 97 18.54 -5.68 -8.32
N ASN A 98 18.66 -6.98 -8.07
CA ASN A 98 19.91 -7.65 -7.69
C ASN A 98 20.58 -7.01 -6.47
N ILE A 99 19.79 -6.66 -5.45
CA ILE A 99 20.26 -6.12 -4.17
C ILE A 99 20.17 -7.24 -3.11
N PRO A 100 21.21 -7.50 -2.31
CA PRO A 100 21.10 -8.45 -1.21
C PRO A 100 20.05 -8.01 -0.20
N ALA A 101 19.16 -8.94 0.22
CA ALA A 101 18.09 -8.66 1.16
C ALA A 101 18.11 -9.59 2.36
N ILE A 102 17.88 -9.03 3.54
CA ILE A 102 17.78 -9.76 4.79
C ILE A 102 16.40 -9.44 5.40
N THR A 103 15.71 -10.47 5.84
CA THR A 103 14.46 -10.30 6.57
C THR A 103 14.56 -10.93 7.94
N VAL A 104 14.30 -10.16 8.99
CA VAL A 104 14.26 -10.65 10.37
C VAL A 104 12.83 -10.95 10.76
N MET A 105 12.60 -12.16 11.28
CA MET A 105 11.29 -12.68 11.72
C MET A 105 11.40 -13.26 13.12
N PRO A 106 10.33 -13.24 13.94
CA PRO A 106 10.33 -13.98 15.22
C PRO A 106 10.37 -15.49 14.98
N HIS A 107 10.85 -16.24 15.96
CA HIS A 107 10.96 -17.72 15.88
C HIS A 107 9.62 -18.42 15.59
N GLY A 108 8.48 -17.84 16.03
CA GLY A 108 7.14 -18.37 15.78
C GLY A 108 6.57 -18.03 14.39
N ALA A 109 7.34 -17.46 13.46
CA ALA A 109 6.85 -17.15 12.12
C ALA A 109 6.45 -18.44 11.36
N PRO A 110 5.26 -18.49 10.70
CA PRO A 110 4.82 -19.64 9.94
C PRO A 110 5.80 -20.03 8.82
N SER A 111 6.04 -21.33 8.63
CA SER A 111 6.96 -21.84 7.59
C SER A 111 6.58 -21.38 6.18
N THR A 112 5.28 -21.25 5.89
CA THR A 112 4.76 -20.73 4.62
C THR A 112 5.20 -19.29 4.36
N LYS A 113 5.22 -18.44 5.39
CA LYS A 113 5.69 -17.05 5.30
C LYS A 113 7.21 -16.97 5.11
N ILE A 114 7.96 -17.84 5.81
CA ILE A 114 9.41 -17.97 5.64
C ILE A 114 9.74 -18.40 4.20
N ALA A 115 9.09 -19.48 3.72
CA ALA A 115 9.29 -19.98 2.36
C ALA A 115 8.92 -18.92 1.29
N GLY A 116 7.86 -18.16 1.47
CA GLY A 116 7.45 -17.09 0.55
C GLY A 116 8.48 -15.97 0.41
N VAL A 117 9.23 -15.66 1.47
CA VAL A 117 10.32 -14.68 1.42
C VAL A 117 11.59 -15.28 0.84
N ALA A 118 11.95 -16.50 1.27
CA ALA A 118 13.13 -17.21 0.79
C ALA A 118 13.03 -17.54 -0.73
N HIS A 119 11.82 -17.74 -1.25
CA HIS A 119 11.57 -17.94 -2.68
C HIS A 119 12.16 -16.81 -3.55
N TRP A 120 12.21 -15.59 -3.04
CA TRP A 120 12.79 -14.45 -3.73
C TRP A 120 14.29 -14.24 -3.40
N GLY A 121 14.95 -15.23 -2.82
CA GLY A 121 16.41 -15.18 -2.53
C GLY A 121 16.81 -14.32 -1.35
N ALA A 122 15.87 -13.79 -0.56
CA ALA A 122 16.20 -13.04 0.64
C ALA A 122 16.68 -13.99 1.77
N THR A 123 17.70 -13.57 2.51
CA THR A 123 18.16 -14.29 3.70
C THR A 123 17.19 -14.08 4.85
N VAL A 124 16.56 -15.14 5.33
CA VAL A 124 15.71 -15.08 6.51
C VAL A 124 16.54 -15.33 7.78
N ARG A 125 16.44 -14.39 8.73
CA ARG A 125 17.01 -14.50 10.07
C ARG A 125 15.88 -14.56 11.08
N GLN A 126 15.82 -15.61 11.88
CA GLN A 126 14.86 -15.70 12.98
C GLN A 126 15.50 -15.17 14.27
N HIS A 127 14.82 -14.26 14.97
CA HIS A 127 15.27 -13.70 16.24
C HIS A 127 14.10 -13.26 17.11
N GLY A 128 14.20 -13.60 18.41
CA GLY A 128 13.20 -13.25 19.41
C GLY A 128 11.85 -13.98 19.25
N ASN A 129 10.94 -13.71 20.15
CA ASN A 129 9.59 -14.31 20.19
C ASN A 129 8.49 -13.33 19.79
N SER A 130 8.86 -12.06 19.55
CA SER A 130 7.94 -10.99 19.22
C SER A 130 8.44 -10.19 18.00
N TYR A 131 7.52 -9.44 17.37
CA TYR A 131 7.87 -8.49 16.32
C TYR A 131 8.86 -7.43 16.82
N ASP A 132 8.67 -6.93 18.05
CA ASP A 132 9.51 -5.86 18.60
C ASP A 132 10.96 -6.32 18.79
N GLU A 133 11.17 -7.55 19.25
CA GLU A 133 12.50 -8.15 19.37
C GLU A 133 13.15 -8.35 18.01
N ALA A 134 12.40 -8.87 17.02
CA ALA A 134 12.89 -9.00 15.65
C ALA A 134 13.22 -7.63 15.03
N TYR A 135 12.40 -6.60 15.31
CA TYR A 135 12.63 -5.24 14.84
C TYR A 135 13.88 -4.61 15.44
N ALA A 136 14.05 -4.72 16.76
CA ALA A 136 15.24 -4.21 17.45
C ALA A 136 16.51 -4.87 16.92
N PHE A 137 16.49 -6.18 16.72
CA PHE A 137 17.62 -6.92 16.16
C PHE A 137 17.91 -6.52 14.71
N ALA A 138 16.90 -6.33 13.87
CA ALA A 138 17.10 -5.86 12.50
C ALA A 138 17.74 -4.47 12.45
N ARG A 139 17.32 -3.56 13.35
CA ARG A 139 17.93 -2.24 13.51
C ARG A 139 19.39 -2.33 13.94
N GLN A 140 19.67 -3.16 14.92
CA GLN A 140 21.05 -3.40 15.40
C GLN A 140 21.94 -3.94 14.28
N LEU A 141 21.47 -4.94 13.52
CA LEU A 141 22.23 -5.48 12.39
C LEU A 141 22.45 -4.43 11.29
N ALA A 142 21.46 -3.58 11.02
CA ALA A 142 21.60 -2.49 10.07
C ALA A 142 22.73 -1.55 10.45
N GLU A 143 22.80 -1.12 11.71
CA GLU A 143 23.81 -0.22 12.24
C GLU A 143 25.21 -0.87 12.24
N GLN A 144 25.31 -2.11 12.69
CA GLN A 144 26.59 -2.82 12.79
C GLN A 144 27.23 -3.14 11.44
N ASN A 145 26.42 -3.39 10.41
CA ASN A 145 26.91 -3.86 9.12
C ASN A 145 26.71 -2.82 7.98
N GLY A 146 26.21 -1.62 8.31
CA GLY A 146 25.96 -0.58 7.32
C GLY A 146 24.83 -0.93 6.34
N TYR A 147 23.90 -1.83 6.72
CA TYR A 147 22.75 -2.16 5.87
C TYR A 147 21.72 -1.04 5.87
N ARG A 148 20.97 -0.91 4.78
CA ARG A 148 19.81 -0.01 4.71
C ARG A 148 18.62 -0.67 5.40
N PHE A 149 18.21 -0.15 6.55
CA PHE A 149 16.96 -0.56 7.18
C PHE A 149 15.76 0.03 6.43
N LEU A 150 14.82 -0.81 5.99
CA LEU A 150 13.62 -0.38 5.28
C LEU A 150 12.39 -0.55 6.17
N SER A 151 11.81 0.58 6.56
CA SER A 151 10.58 0.61 7.36
C SER A 151 9.37 0.14 6.53
N ALA A 152 8.43 -0.55 7.19
CA ALA A 152 7.22 -1.04 6.55
C ALA A 152 6.19 0.06 6.21
N PHE A 153 6.33 1.27 6.79
CA PHE A 153 5.37 2.36 6.65
C PHE A 153 5.94 3.75 6.93
N ASP A 154 6.90 3.91 7.85
CA ASP A 154 7.42 5.21 8.28
C ASP A 154 8.74 5.50 7.57
N ASP A 155 8.65 5.80 6.29
CA ASP A 155 9.76 6.09 5.37
C ASP A 155 9.17 6.86 4.18
N ALA A 156 9.77 7.99 3.82
CA ALA A 156 9.27 8.89 2.77
C ALA A 156 9.17 8.21 1.40
N ASP A 157 10.21 7.45 1.00
CA ASP A 157 10.20 6.71 -0.26
C ASP A 157 9.15 5.59 -0.27
N VAL A 158 8.93 4.92 0.88
CA VAL A 158 7.88 3.90 1.01
C VAL A 158 6.51 4.55 0.89
N ILE A 159 6.24 5.66 1.57
CA ILE A 159 4.97 6.39 1.50
C ILE A 159 4.71 6.87 0.07
N ALA A 160 5.70 7.46 -0.59
CA ALA A 160 5.59 7.90 -1.99
C ALA A 160 5.24 6.74 -2.93
N GLY A 161 5.89 5.59 -2.75
CA GLY A 161 5.57 4.37 -3.51
C GLY A 161 4.14 3.89 -3.31
N GLN A 162 3.62 3.91 -2.07
CA GLN A 162 2.22 3.55 -1.78
C GLN A 162 1.24 4.56 -2.41
N GLY A 163 1.62 5.82 -2.50
CA GLY A 163 0.82 6.89 -3.12
C GLY A 163 0.52 6.65 -4.59
N THR A 164 1.32 5.85 -5.30
CA THR A 164 1.07 5.50 -6.71
C THR A 164 -0.28 4.79 -6.92
N LEU A 165 -0.79 4.09 -5.91
CA LEU A 165 -2.15 3.56 -5.90
C LEU A 165 -3.19 4.69 -6.01
N GLY A 166 -2.96 5.80 -5.32
CA GLY A 166 -3.82 6.98 -5.41
C GLY A 166 -3.81 7.60 -6.80
N ILE A 167 -2.64 7.66 -7.47
CA ILE A 167 -2.55 8.13 -8.87
C ILE A 167 -3.38 7.24 -9.82
N GLU A 168 -3.36 5.92 -9.62
CA GLU A 168 -4.21 5.02 -10.40
C GLU A 168 -5.70 5.26 -10.14
N LEU A 169 -6.09 5.56 -8.91
CA LEU A 169 -7.48 5.87 -8.52
C LEU A 169 -7.94 7.23 -9.05
N ALA A 170 -7.07 8.22 -9.15
CA ALA A 170 -7.40 9.56 -9.66
C ALA A 170 -8.07 9.50 -11.03
N ALA A 171 -7.64 8.57 -11.90
CA ALA A 171 -8.22 8.37 -13.22
C ALA A 171 -9.72 7.97 -13.19
N HIS A 172 -10.21 7.48 -12.06
CA HIS A 172 -11.61 7.06 -11.86
C HIS A 172 -12.45 8.10 -11.12
N ALA A 173 -11.85 9.23 -10.75
CA ALA A 173 -12.47 10.36 -10.06
C ALA A 173 -13.38 9.92 -8.89
N PRO A 174 -12.89 9.16 -7.90
CA PRO A 174 -13.71 8.81 -6.74
C PRO A 174 -14.08 10.06 -5.94
N ASP A 175 -15.23 10.05 -5.28
CA ASP A 175 -15.57 11.09 -4.30
C ASP A 175 -15.09 10.76 -2.88
N VAL A 176 -14.87 9.47 -2.62
CA VAL A 176 -14.28 8.99 -1.37
C VAL A 176 -13.48 7.72 -1.59
N VAL A 177 -12.30 7.65 -0.98
CA VAL A 177 -11.45 6.47 -0.93
C VAL A 177 -11.29 6.02 0.52
N ILE A 178 -11.51 4.73 0.76
CA ILE A 178 -11.39 4.11 2.07
C ILE A 178 -10.14 3.23 2.07
N VAL A 179 -9.27 3.43 3.06
CA VAL A 179 -7.94 2.82 3.11
C VAL A 179 -7.73 2.15 4.46
N PRO A 180 -7.28 0.88 4.52
CA PRO A 180 -6.95 0.24 5.78
C PRO A 180 -5.69 0.87 6.40
N ILE A 181 -5.69 1.07 7.72
CA ILE A 181 -4.59 1.68 8.44
C ILE A 181 -4.00 0.71 9.47
N GLY A 182 -2.72 0.37 9.29
CA GLY A 182 -1.86 -0.11 10.35
C GLY A 182 -0.94 1.04 10.79
N GLY A 183 0.31 1.06 10.33
CA GLY A 183 1.26 2.13 10.60
C GLY A 183 1.06 3.43 9.79
N GLY A 184 0.10 3.49 8.86
CA GLY A 184 -0.30 4.71 8.15
C GLY A 184 0.31 4.92 6.76
N GLY A 185 1.36 4.19 6.34
CA GLY A 185 2.08 4.46 5.09
C GLY A 185 1.23 4.44 3.82
N LEU A 186 0.27 3.49 3.71
CA LEU A 186 -0.67 3.45 2.58
C LEU A 186 -1.63 4.64 2.60
N ALA A 187 -2.24 4.91 3.75
CA ALA A 187 -3.21 5.98 3.90
C ALA A 187 -2.57 7.35 3.63
N SER A 188 -1.35 7.59 4.15
CA SER A 188 -0.56 8.79 3.89
C SER A 188 -0.27 8.98 2.40
N GLY A 189 0.23 7.94 1.73
CA GLY A 189 0.56 8.02 0.30
C GLY A 189 -0.66 8.26 -0.58
N VAL A 190 -1.77 7.53 -0.33
CA VAL A 190 -3.03 7.71 -1.07
C VAL A 190 -3.61 9.12 -0.84
N ALA A 191 -3.54 9.61 0.40
CA ALA A 191 -4.02 10.94 0.73
C ALA A 191 -3.20 12.04 0.04
N LEU A 192 -1.87 11.94 0.03
CA LEU A 192 -0.99 12.85 -0.72
C LEU A 192 -1.37 12.91 -2.21
N ALA A 193 -1.66 11.76 -2.81
CA ALA A 193 -1.98 11.69 -4.24
C ALA A 193 -3.35 12.29 -4.60
N LEU A 194 -4.33 12.25 -3.70
CA LEU A 194 -5.73 12.52 -4.03
C LEU A 194 -6.31 13.77 -3.35
N LYS A 195 -5.74 14.24 -2.25
CA LYS A 195 -6.35 15.30 -1.44
C LYS A 195 -6.52 16.61 -2.19
N SER A 196 -5.55 16.99 -3.02
CA SER A 196 -5.62 18.20 -3.86
C SER A 196 -6.72 18.16 -4.92
N GLN A 197 -7.26 16.97 -5.20
CA GLN A 197 -8.37 16.77 -6.14
C GLN A 197 -9.75 16.78 -5.46
N GLY A 198 -9.82 17.13 -4.18
CA GLY A 198 -11.07 17.20 -3.40
C GLY A 198 -11.64 15.84 -3.00
N VAL A 199 -10.86 14.75 -3.12
CA VAL A 199 -11.28 13.41 -2.73
C VAL A 199 -11.25 13.28 -1.21
N ARG A 200 -12.33 12.75 -0.63
CA ARG A 200 -12.35 12.40 0.80
C ARG A 200 -11.55 11.12 1.03
N ILE A 201 -10.67 11.14 2.03
CA ILE A 201 -9.88 9.98 2.41
C ILE A 201 -10.28 9.51 3.81
N VAL A 202 -10.85 8.32 3.87
CA VAL A 202 -11.33 7.72 5.12
C VAL A 202 -10.44 6.54 5.50
N GLY A 203 -9.86 6.61 6.68
CA GLY A 203 -9.11 5.50 7.26
C GLY A 203 -10.02 4.40 7.79
N ALA A 204 -9.54 3.15 7.81
CA ALA A 204 -10.22 2.03 8.44
C ALA A 204 -9.29 1.32 9.40
N GLN A 205 -9.67 1.19 10.66
CA GLN A 205 -8.99 0.39 11.68
C GLN A 205 -9.98 -0.60 12.32
N VAL A 206 -9.45 -1.62 12.99
CA VAL A 206 -10.28 -2.60 13.71
C VAL A 206 -10.27 -2.30 15.19
N GLU A 207 -11.37 -2.62 15.86
CA GLU A 207 -11.55 -2.44 17.31
C GLU A 207 -10.42 -3.10 18.11
N GLY A 208 -9.84 -2.34 19.05
CA GLY A 208 -8.68 -2.78 19.84
C GLY A 208 -7.35 -2.76 19.07
N VAL A 209 -7.31 -2.29 17.80
CA VAL A 209 -6.10 -2.02 17.03
C VAL A 209 -6.23 -0.65 16.34
N ASP A 210 -6.55 0.35 17.14
CA ASP A 210 -6.95 1.70 16.75
C ASP A 210 -5.89 2.77 17.05
N SER A 211 -4.61 2.37 17.05
CA SER A 211 -3.48 3.22 17.43
C SER A 211 -3.39 4.53 16.62
N MET A 212 -3.68 4.52 15.32
CA MET A 212 -3.66 5.73 14.50
C MET A 212 -4.83 6.66 14.83
N ALA A 213 -6.04 6.14 14.99
CA ALA A 213 -7.20 6.95 15.37
C ALA A 213 -6.98 7.64 16.73
N ARG A 214 -6.40 6.95 17.70
CA ARG A 214 -6.00 7.54 18.99
C ARG A 214 -4.93 8.61 18.80
N ALA A 215 -3.90 8.32 18.03
CA ALA A 215 -2.77 9.22 17.85
C ALA A 215 -3.15 10.53 17.15
N ILE A 216 -4.06 10.50 16.15
CA ILE A 216 -4.62 11.69 15.51
C ILE A 216 -5.39 12.54 16.53
N ASN A 217 -6.03 11.93 17.53
CA ASN A 217 -6.74 12.61 18.62
C ASN A 217 -5.84 12.95 19.82
N GLY A 218 -4.51 12.88 19.68
CA GLY A 218 -3.53 13.28 20.68
C GLY A 218 -3.10 12.19 21.66
N ASP A 219 -3.66 10.97 21.60
CA ASP A 219 -3.20 9.83 22.40
C ASP A 219 -2.21 8.97 21.63
N VAL A 220 -0.92 9.25 21.81
CA VAL A 220 0.20 8.56 21.14
C VAL A 220 0.79 7.40 21.98
N ARG A 221 0.13 6.99 23.04
CA ARG A 221 0.59 5.88 23.87
C ARG A 221 0.54 4.56 23.11
N GLU A 222 1.46 3.67 23.44
CA GLU A 222 1.44 2.30 22.92
C GLU A 222 0.15 1.59 23.34
N ILE A 223 -0.50 0.93 22.38
CA ILE A 223 -1.64 0.06 22.64
C ILE A 223 -1.18 -1.39 22.79
N ALA A 224 -1.96 -2.20 23.52
CA ALA A 224 -1.87 -3.66 23.49
C ALA A 224 -2.86 -4.18 22.43
N PRO A 225 -2.41 -4.55 21.19
CA PRO A 225 -3.33 -4.89 20.13
C PRO A 225 -4.17 -6.12 20.47
N ALA A 226 -5.48 -6.02 20.30
CA ALA A 226 -6.39 -7.13 20.43
C ALA A 226 -6.11 -8.23 19.37
N ALA A 227 -6.60 -9.43 19.63
CA ALA A 227 -6.62 -10.51 18.64
C ALA A 227 -7.56 -10.11 17.50
N THR A 228 -7.07 -10.21 16.26
CA THR A 228 -7.85 -9.86 15.06
C THR A 228 -7.38 -10.67 13.85
N LEU A 229 -8.28 -10.91 12.88
CA LEU A 229 -7.94 -11.43 11.56
C LEU A 229 -7.13 -10.43 10.73
N ALA A 230 -7.20 -9.14 11.04
CA ALA A 230 -6.46 -8.10 10.35
C ALA A 230 -5.00 -8.00 10.84
N ASP A 231 -4.27 -9.10 10.83
CA ASP A 231 -2.89 -9.19 11.32
C ASP A 231 -1.97 -8.15 10.68
N GLY A 232 -2.16 -7.85 9.41
CA GLY A 232 -1.38 -6.85 8.66
C GLY A 232 -1.52 -5.40 9.13
N VAL A 233 -2.50 -5.08 9.99
CA VAL A 233 -2.70 -3.73 10.57
C VAL A 233 -2.41 -3.66 12.08
N LYS A 234 -1.91 -4.73 12.70
CA LYS A 234 -1.57 -4.77 14.12
C LYS A 234 -0.32 -3.95 14.41
N VAL A 235 -0.49 -2.65 14.55
CA VAL A 235 0.58 -1.71 14.88
C VAL A 235 0.30 -1.07 16.23
N LYS A 236 1.24 -1.21 17.17
CA LYS A 236 1.12 -0.71 18.54
C LYS A 236 1.21 0.81 18.60
N ILE A 237 2.14 1.37 17.86
CA ILE A 237 2.39 2.82 17.75
C ILE A 237 2.54 3.15 16.26
N PRO A 238 1.77 4.10 15.69
CA PRO A 238 1.99 4.57 14.33
C PRO A 238 3.33 5.28 14.21
N GLY A 239 3.86 5.36 12.96
CA GLY A 239 5.09 6.07 12.69
C GLY A 239 4.97 7.57 12.95
N PHE A 240 6.09 8.23 13.12
CA PHE A 240 6.09 9.68 13.35
C PHE A 240 5.60 10.45 12.12
N LEU A 241 6.20 10.20 10.95
CA LEU A 241 5.84 10.84 9.69
C LEU A 241 4.41 10.47 9.26
N THR A 242 4.06 9.18 9.32
CA THR A 242 2.73 8.73 8.94
C THR A 242 1.63 9.27 9.83
N ARG A 243 1.86 9.44 11.14
CA ARG A 243 0.91 10.06 12.07
C ARG A 243 0.63 11.52 11.71
N ARG A 244 1.67 12.30 11.41
CA ARG A 244 1.54 13.70 10.99
C ARG A 244 0.74 13.81 9.69
N LEU A 245 1.09 13.00 8.69
CA LEU A 245 0.39 12.99 7.40
C LEU A 245 -1.08 12.53 7.53
N CYS A 246 -1.33 11.46 8.27
CA CYS A 246 -2.70 10.98 8.49
C CYS A 246 -3.52 12.04 9.26
N GLY A 247 -2.97 12.67 10.29
CA GLY A 247 -3.64 13.73 11.04
C GLY A 247 -3.98 14.96 10.20
N ALA A 248 -3.11 15.31 9.23
CA ALA A 248 -3.31 16.45 8.36
C ALA A 248 -4.25 16.17 7.15
N LEU A 249 -4.27 14.93 6.65
CA LEU A 249 -4.85 14.62 5.34
C LEU A 249 -6.09 13.73 5.38
N LEU A 250 -6.31 12.95 6.45
CA LEU A 250 -7.50 12.11 6.56
C LEU A 250 -8.71 12.94 6.98
N ASP A 251 -9.87 12.62 6.40
CA ASP A 251 -11.13 13.27 6.76
C ASP A 251 -11.84 12.57 7.93
N ASP A 252 -11.59 11.25 8.09
CA ASP A 252 -12.20 10.44 9.14
C ASP A 252 -11.45 9.10 9.31
N VAL A 253 -11.65 8.43 10.44
CA VAL A 253 -11.19 7.06 10.69
C VAL A 253 -12.34 6.23 11.26
N VAL A 254 -12.76 5.22 10.51
CA VAL A 254 -13.83 4.30 10.90
C VAL A 254 -13.26 3.10 11.64
N ILE A 255 -13.73 2.84 12.85
CA ILE A 255 -13.37 1.65 13.63
C ILE A 255 -14.36 0.53 13.32
N VAL A 256 -13.86 -0.58 12.78
CA VAL A 256 -14.63 -1.77 12.37
C VAL A 256 -14.59 -2.82 13.47
N ARG A 257 -15.72 -3.43 13.79
CA ARG A 257 -15.76 -4.56 14.72
C ARG A 257 -15.24 -5.84 14.06
N GLU A 258 -14.58 -6.70 14.83
CA GLU A 258 -14.05 -7.97 14.32
C GLU A 258 -15.12 -8.81 13.60
N ALA A 259 -16.32 -8.88 14.14
CA ALA A 259 -17.43 -9.63 13.53
C ALA A 259 -17.84 -9.08 12.15
N GLU A 260 -17.79 -7.76 11.96
CA GLU A 260 -18.08 -7.10 10.66
C GLU A 260 -16.97 -7.38 9.65
N LEU A 261 -15.71 -7.43 10.10
CA LEU A 261 -14.57 -7.77 9.29
C LEU A 261 -14.68 -9.22 8.80
N ARG A 262 -14.95 -10.17 9.70
CA ARG A 262 -15.15 -11.59 9.38
C ARG A 262 -16.26 -11.78 8.34
N GLU A 263 -17.44 -11.19 8.58
CA GLU A 263 -18.55 -11.23 7.63
C GLU A 263 -18.15 -10.68 6.26
N THR A 264 -17.44 -9.55 6.22
CA THR A 264 -17.04 -8.89 4.97
C THR A 264 -16.05 -9.74 4.19
N LEU A 265 -15.08 -10.35 4.87
CA LEU A 265 -14.08 -11.24 4.25
C LEU A 265 -14.74 -12.44 3.57
N VAL A 266 -15.66 -13.10 4.27
CA VAL A 266 -16.41 -14.21 3.73
C VAL A 266 -17.26 -13.80 2.53
N ARG A 267 -17.95 -12.66 2.62
CA ARG A 267 -18.75 -12.14 1.52
C ARG A 267 -17.92 -11.74 0.30
N LEU A 268 -16.71 -11.18 0.49
CA LEU A 268 -15.78 -10.92 -0.60
C LEU A 268 -15.45 -12.20 -1.37
N ALA A 269 -15.14 -13.29 -0.64
CA ALA A 269 -14.81 -14.57 -1.25
C ALA A 269 -16.01 -15.19 -2.00
N LEU A 270 -17.20 -15.21 -1.38
CA LEU A 270 -18.36 -15.92 -1.91
C LEU A 270 -19.20 -15.10 -2.88
N GLU A 271 -19.27 -13.79 -2.72
CA GLU A 271 -20.17 -12.95 -3.49
C GLU A 271 -19.47 -12.16 -4.60
N GLU A 272 -18.20 -11.84 -4.42
CA GLU A 272 -17.40 -11.07 -5.38
C GLU A 272 -16.22 -11.87 -5.95
N HIS A 273 -16.02 -13.11 -5.46
CA HIS A 273 -14.93 -14.02 -5.89
C HIS A 273 -13.54 -13.40 -5.70
N VAL A 274 -13.38 -12.54 -4.67
CA VAL A 274 -12.14 -11.88 -4.33
C VAL A 274 -11.58 -12.45 -3.04
N ILE A 275 -10.41 -13.08 -3.12
CA ILE A 275 -9.69 -13.57 -1.95
C ILE A 275 -8.89 -12.43 -1.35
N ALA A 276 -9.19 -12.09 -0.10
CA ALA A 276 -8.51 -11.06 0.67
C ALA A 276 -8.05 -11.63 2.02
N GLU A 277 -7.01 -11.05 2.60
CA GLU A 277 -6.66 -11.22 4.01
C GLU A 277 -7.50 -10.28 4.89
N GLY A 278 -7.45 -10.44 6.21
CA GLY A 278 -8.23 -9.59 7.13
C GLY A 278 -7.98 -8.09 6.92
N ALA A 279 -6.72 -7.67 6.82
CA ALA A 279 -6.35 -6.30 6.51
C ALA A 279 -6.88 -5.83 5.14
N GLY A 280 -6.95 -6.74 4.16
CA GLY A 280 -7.47 -6.48 2.83
C GLY A 280 -8.97 -6.22 2.79
N ALA A 281 -9.75 -6.87 3.65
CA ALA A 281 -11.21 -6.70 3.73
C ALA A 281 -11.64 -5.45 4.55
N LEU A 282 -10.73 -4.87 5.33
CA LEU A 282 -11.05 -3.88 6.35
C LEU A 282 -11.65 -2.59 5.77
N ALA A 283 -11.11 -2.06 4.67
CA ALA A 283 -11.64 -0.86 4.01
C ALA A 283 -13.08 -1.07 3.50
N LEU A 284 -13.39 -2.23 2.95
CA LEU A 284 -14.73 -2.55 2.49
C LEU A 284 -15.70 -2.71 3.67
N ALA A 285 -15.27 -3.31 4.78
CA ALA A 285 -16.07 -3.39 5.99
C ALA A 285 -16.45 -1.99 6.53
N ALA A 286 -15.48 -1.06 6.58
CA ALA A 286 -15.71 0.33 6.94
C ALA A 286 -16.65 1.04 5.95
N GLY A 287 -16.58 0.69 4.68
CA GLY A 287 -17.37 1.27 3.59
C GLY A 287 -18.89 1.20 3.79
N ARG A 288 -19.38 0.33 4.67
CA ARG A 288 -20.83 0.25 5.03
C ARG A 288 -21.31 1.50 5.79
N ARG A 289 -20.39 2.23 6.44
CA ARG A 289 -20.69 3.47 7.21
C ARG A 289 -20.27 4.74 6.49
N VAL A 290 -19.58 4.61 5.35
CA VAL A 290 -19.08 5.75 4.58
C VAL A 290 -20.04 6.06 3.43
N ALA A 291 -20.56 7.29 3.39
CA ALA A 291 -21.38 7.76 2.28
C ALA A 291 -20.50 8.22 1.11
N GLY A 292 -20.98 7.99 -0.11
CA GLY A 292 -20.34 8.43 -1.34
C GLY A 292 -21.03 7.82 -2.56
N LYS A 293 -21.05 8.56 -3.68
CA LYS A 293 -21.62 8.10 -4.96
C LYS A 293 -20.63 7.21 -5.73
N ARG A 294 -19.36 7.63 -5.77
CA ARG A 294 -18.24 6.89 -6.37
C ARG A 294 -17.24 6.47 -5.30
N LYS A 295 -17.74 5.67 -4.39
CA LYS A 295 -16.99 5.15 -3.26
C LYS A 295 -16.01 4.06 -3.71
N CYS A 296 -14.74 4.16 -3.28
CA CYS A 296 -13.73 3.15 -3.54
C CYS A 296 -13.14 2.63 -2.22
N ALA A 297 -13.02 1.31 -2.08
CA ALA A 297 -12.33 0.66 -0.97
C ALA A 297 -11.07 -0.07 -1.47
N VAL A 298 -9.96 0.07 -0.76
CA VAL A 298 -8.71 -0.61 -1.12
C VAL A 298 -8.68 -2.00 -0.51
N VAL A 299 -8.68 -3.04 -1.36
CA VAL A 299 -8.39 -4.43 -0.96
C VAL A 299 -6.88 -4.61 -0.93
N SER A 300 -6.27 -4.31 0.20
CA SER A 300 -4.84 -4.06 0.33
C SER A 300 -3.94 -5.28 0.18
N GLY A 301 -4.47 -6.49 0.39
CA GLY A 301 -3.74 -7.75 0.25
C GLY A 301 -4.62 -8.97 0.31
N GLY A 302 -4.09 -10.11 -0.17
CA GLY A 302 -4.77 -11.39 -0.24
C GLY A 302 -3.98 -12.57 0.36
N ASN A 303 -2.90 -12.32 1.07
CA ASN A 303 -2.02 -13.35 1.64
C ASN A 303 -2.61 -13.96 2.93
N ILE A 304 -3.85 -14.47 2.83
CA ILE A 304 -4.52 -15.17 3.91
C ILE A 304 -4.00 -16.61 4.01
N ASP A 305 -3.88 -17.12 5.23
CA ASP A 305 -3.61 -18.53 5.45
C ASP A 305 -4.80 -19.40 4.99
N ALA A 306 -4.52 -20.45 4.24
CA ALA A 306 -5.54 -21.33 3.67
C ALA A 306 -6.43 -22.00 4.75
N ALA A 307 -5.83 -22.38 5.90
CA ALA A 307 -6.60 -22.97 7.01
C ALA A 307 -7.53 -21.93 7.64
N VAL A 308 -7.07 -20.69 7.81
CA VAL A 308 -7.90 -19.59 8.31
C VAL A 308 -9.06 -19.30 7.35
N LEU A 309 -8.80 -19.23 6.05
CA LEU A 309 -9.85 -19.03 5.05
C LEU A 309 -10.87 -20.17 5.08
N ALA A 310 -10.41 -21.42 5.09
CA ALA A 310 -11.28 -22.59 5.15
C ALA A 310 -12.17 -22.58 6.40
N GLN A 311 -11.58 -22.27 7.57
CA GLN A 311 -12.35 -22.15 8.81
C GLN A 311 -13.45 -21.08 8.68
N LEU A 312 -13.13 -19.90 8.19
CA LEU A 312 -14.07 -18.80 7.99
C LEU A 312 -15.23 -19.19 7.07
N LEU A 313 -14.93 -19.90 5.98
CA LEU A 313 -15.95 -20.36 5.04
C LEU A 313 -16.86 -21.45 5.65
N CYS A 314 -16.34 -22.32 6.50
CA CYS A 314 -17.13 -23.33 7.22
C CYS A 314 -18.05 -22.74 8.31
N GLU A 315 -17.71 -21.59 8.87
CA GLU A 315 -18.54 -20.91 9.88
C GLU A 315 -19.79 -20.23 9.28
N VAL A 316 -19.88 -20.15 7.96
CA VAL A 316 -21.01 -19.51 7.28
C VAL A 316 -22.27 -20.35 7.41
N ARG A 317 -23.22 -19.88 8.21
CA ARG A 317 -24.58 -20.41 8.14
C ARG A 317 -25.27 -19.89 6.86
N PRO A 318 -25.96 -20.74 6.08
CA PRO A 318 -26.70 -20.29 4.92
C PRO A 318 -27.71 -19.19 5.33
N ARG A 319 -27.51 -17.98 4.83
CA ARG A 319 -28.49 -16.89 5.02
C ARG A 319 -29.67 -17.16 4.10
N ALA A 320 -30.87 -16.99 4.63
CA ALA A 320 -32.09 -16.96 3.79
C ALA A 320 -31.92 -15.92 2.66
N PRO A 321 -32.37 -16.20 1.43
CA PRO A 321 -32.20 -15.32 0.29
C PRO A 321 -32.86 -13.96 0.57
N ARG A 322 -32.08 -12.90 0.53
CA ARG A 322 -32.58 -11.51 0.62
C ARG A 322 -33.25 -11.18 -0.71
N LYS A 323 -34.49 -10.70 -0.66
CA LYS A 323 -35.19 -10.16 -1.84
C LYS A 323 -34.31 -9.09 -2.51
N PRO A 324 -34.17 -9.10 -3.85
CA PRO A 324 -33.38 -8.11 -4.56
C PRO A 324 -33.95 -6.70 -4.27
N ARG A 325 -33.08 -5.76 -3.86
CA ARG A 325 -33.47 -4.35 -3.78
C ARG A 325 -33.81 -3.88 -5.20
N ARG A 326 -34.92 -3.17 -5.37
CA ARG A 326 -35.24 -2.50 -6.65
C ARG A 326 -34.07 -1.59 -7.02
N ARG A 327 -33.54 -1.79 -8.23
CA ARG A 327 -32.42 -1.02 -8.78
C ARG A 327 -32.85 0.45 -8.88
N SER A 328 -32.05 1.38 -8.36
CA SER A 328 -31.91 2.70 -8.94
C SER A 328 -31.20 2.50 -10.28
N SER A 329 -31.74 3.02 -11.37
CA SER A 329 -31.44 2.65 -12.75
C SER A 329 -30.09 3.12 -13.31
N GLU A 330 -29.16 3.57 -12.50
CA GLU A 330 -27.87 4.05 -12.99
C GLU A 330 -26.70 3.36 -12.27
N ARG A 331 -25.97 2.52 -13.01
CA ARG A 331 -24.60 2.18 -12.62
C ARG A 331 -23.78 3.47 -12.66
N PRO A 332 -22.93 3.76 -11.66
CA PRO A 332 -21.99 4.85 -11.76
C PRO A 332 -21.10 4.60 -13.00
N ARG A 333 -21.22 5.45 -14.02
CA ARG A 333 -20.39 5.34 -15.22
C ARG A 333 -18.98 5.76 -14.89
N LEU A 334 -18.00 5.01 -15.39
CA LEU A 334 -16.63 5.49 -15.48
C LEU A 334 -16.61 6.70 -16.44
N PRO A 335 -15.86 7.77 -16.13
CA PRO A 335 -15.72 8.90 -17.05
C PRO A 335 -15.15 8.40 -18.36
N THR A 336 -15.85 8.67 -19.46
CA THR A 336 -15.38 8.40 -20.82
C THR A 336 -14.32 9.42 -21.21
N GLY A 337 -13.52 9.14 -22.23
CA GLY A 337 -12.43 10.03 -22.67
C GLY A 337 -12.85 11.47 -22.99
N SER A 338 -14.14 11.71 -23.36
CA SER A 338 -14.69 13.03 -23.60
C SER A 338 -14.88 13.89 -22.33
N ASP A 339 -15.09 13.24 -21.18
CA ASP A 339 -15.24 13.96 -19.89
C ASP A 339 -13.89 14.46 -19.36
N ARG A 340 -12.78 14.00 -19.96
CA ARG A 340 -11.39 14.39 -19.57
C ARG A 340 -10.99 15.75 -20.16
N GLU A 341 -11.47 16.13 -21.32
CA GLU A 341 -11.07 17.39 -21.97
C GLU A 341 -11.61 18.62 -21.25
N THR A 342 -12.78 18.54 -20.66
CA THR A 342 -13.42 19.68 -19.95
C THR A 342 -12.83 19.94 -18.56
N ALA A 343 -12.31 18.91 -17.88
CA ALA A 343 -11.70 19.06 -16.55
C ALA A 343 -10.26 19.59 -16.57
N LEU A 344 -9.54 19.43 -17.71
CA LEU A 344 -8.15 19.85 -17.87
C LEU A 344 -7.99 21.23 -18.56
N ALA A 345 -9.08 21.79 -19.12
CA ALA A 345 -9.01 23.07 -19.83
C ALA A 345 -8.84 24.30 -18.93
N GLY A 346 -8.93 24.17 -17.61
CA GLY A 346 -8.87 25.27 -16.65
C GLY A 346 -7.50 25.58 -16.04
N GLN A 347 -6.46 24.77 -16.23
CA GLN A 347 -5.15 24.99 -15.59
C GLN A 347 -3.98 24.61 -16.51
N ARG A 348 -3.75 25.39 -17.57
CA ARG A 348 -2.46 25.38 -18.28
C ARG A 348 -1.71 26.68 -17.97
N PRO A 349 -0.58 26.66 -17.27
CA PRO A 349 0.39 27.74 -17.35
C PRO A 349 1.02 27.71 -18.75
N ALA A 350 1.09 28.86 -19.40
CA ALA A 350 1.70 29.05 -20.72
C ALA A 350 3.18 28.62 -20.70
N LEU A 351 3.54 27.64 -21.50
CA LEU A 351 4.93 27.30 -21.77
C LEU A 351 5.47 28.27 -22.84
N PRO A 352 6.70 28.76 -22.71
CA PRO A 352 7.32 29.62 -23.72
C PRO A 352 7.61 28.82 -25.00
N THR A 353 7.30 29.40 -26.14
CA THR A 353 7.54 28.89 -27.49
C THR A 353 9.04 28.74 -27.77
N PRO A 354 9.53 27.57 -28.21
CA PRO A 354 10.91 27.47 -28.69
C PRO A 354 11.00 28.00 -30.12
N THR A 355 11.88 28.96 -30.35
CA THR A 355 12.31 29.47 -31.64
C THR A 355 13.07 28.37 -32.41
N LEU A 356 12.56 27.97 -33.56
CA LEU A 356 13.24 27.09 -34.48
C LEU A 356 14.40 27.85 -35.18
N THR A 357 15.63 27.46 -34.93
CA THR A 357 16.78 27.74 -35.81
C THR A 357 17.11 26.48 -36.58
N SER A 358 17.06 26.62 -37.89
CA SER A 358 17.42 25.61 -38.88
C SER A 358 18.94 25.48 -38.99
N SER A 359 19.50 24.27 -38.96
CA SER A 359 20.63 23.87 -39.83
C SER A 359 20.95 22.38 -39.71
N SER A 360 20.72 21.66 -40.79
CA SER A 360 21.58 20.78 -41.57
C SER A 360 22.32 19.59 -40.93
N SER A 361 22.10 18.47 -41.62
CA SER A 361 22.98 17.33 -41.93
C SER A 361 22.88 16.07 -41.05
N LEU A 362 22.31 15.06 -41.69
CA LEU A 362 22.43 13.62 -41.35
C LEU A 362 23.82 13.08 -41.75
N PRO A 363 24.29 12.05 -41.06
CA PRO A 363 25.02 10.99 -41.73
C PRO A 363 24.31 9.63 -41.58
N THR A 364 24.22 8.95 -42.72
CA THR A 364 23.87 7.55 -42.91
C THR A 364 24.94 6.62 -42.37
N HIS A 365 24.57 5.58 -41.59
CA HIS A 365 25.37 4.37 -41.47
C HIS A 365 24.47 3.13 -41.30
N SER A 366 24.59 2.29 -42.29
CA SER A 366 24.61 0.84 -42.50
C SER A 366 24.08 -0.10 -41.41
N SER A 367 23.18 -0.91 -41.89
CA SER A 367 22.65 -2.16 -41.37
C SER A 367 23.67 -3.29 -41.24
N THR A 368 23.66 -4.00 -40.11
CA THR A 368 24.05 -5.43 -40.07
C THR A 368 23.10 -6.17 -39.10
N PRO A 369 22.69 -7.41 -39.45
CA PRO A 369 21.75 -8.19 -38.64
C PRO A 369 22.48 -9.02 -37.58
N VAL A 370 21.86 -9.20 -36.44
CA VAL A 370 22.31 -10.17 -35.41
C VAL A 370 21.20 -11.17 -35.15
N GLU A 371 21.61 -12.41 -35.16
CA GLU A 371 20.89 -13.67 -35.13
C GLU A 371 19.95 -13.83 -33.92
N GLU A 372 18.83 -14.49 -34.18
CA GLU A 372 17.99 -15.19 -33.23
C GLU A 372 18.75 -16.36 -32.59
N THR A 373 18.79 -16.42 -31.27
CA THR A 373 18.96 -17.68 -30.55
C THR A 373 17.86 -17.84 -29.51
N SER A 374 17.02 -18.82 -29.78
CA SER A 374 16.06 -19.45 -28.90
C SER A 374 16.71 -20.05 -27.63
N TRP A 375 16.14 -19.80 -26.46
CA TRP A 375 15.78 -20.78 -25.40
C TRP A 375 14.78 -20.14 -24.43
#